data_3fc53911531b12cf19deb6bc2bc292b1
#
_entry.id   3fc53911531b12cf19deb6bc2bc292b1
#
_cell.length_a   1.000
_cell.length_b   1.000
_cell.length_c   1.000
_cell.angle_alpha   90.00
_cell.angle_beta   90.00
_cell.angle_gamma   90.00
#
_symmetry.space_group_name_H-M   'P 1'
#
loop_
_entity.id
_entity.type
_entity.pdbx_description
1 polymer ?
#
loop_
_entity_poly.entity_id
_entity_poly.type
_entity_poly.pdbx_seq_one_letter_code
_entity_poly.pdbx_strand_id
1 'polypeptide(L)'
;MILNSARGLLFAAALFALSAASCAHGLGGEAIAFRVECNVPDATLWVDDVLVGKVTDWKSDGKQIRAGFHRIEVRHPNYYSFFQEVEVPGGSHVVVNAKLRELIE
;
A
#
# COMPACT_ATOMS: atom_id res chain seq x y z
N MET A 1 11.23 15.04 -49.62
CA MET A 1 10.90 13.66 -49.24
C MET A 1 11.70 13.18 -48.06
N ILE A 2 12.98 13.36 -48.05
CA ILE A 2 13.84 12.93 -46.94
C ILE A 2 13.49 13.66 -45.65
N LEU A 3 13.17 14.95 -45.73
CA LEU A 3 12.80 15.76 -44.58
C LEU A 3 11.53 15.30 -43.88
N ASN A 4 10.57 14.78 -44.63
CA ASN A 4 9.31 14.33 -44.07
C ASN A 4 9.51 13.06 -43.21
N SER A 5 10.39 12.18 -43.64
CA SER A 5 10.70 10.97 -42.89
C SER A 5 11.36 11.31 -41.54
N ALA A 6 12.27 12.28 -41.54
CA ALA A 6 12.93 12.70 -40.32
C ALA A 6 11.96 13.30 -39.31
N ARG A 7 10.99 14.05 -39.77
CA ARG A 7 9.99 14.61 -38.87
C ARG A 7 9.13 13.54 -38.19
N GLY A 8 8.74 12.53 -38.95
CA GLY A 8 7.95 11.43 -38.38
C GLY A 8 8.68 10.68 -37.27
N LEU A 9 9.97 10.47 -37.45
CA LEU A 9 10.78 9.81 -36.41
C LEU A 9 10.89 10.65 -35.16
N LEU A 10 11.03 11.96 -35.28
CA LEU A 10 11.13 12.83 -34.10
C LEU A 10 9.85 12.86 -33.31
N PHE A 11 8.70 12.84 -33.92
CA PHE A 11 7.42 12.82 -33.22
C PHE A 11 7.24 11.52 -32.42
N ALA A 12 7.59 10.39 -33.00
CA ALA A 12 7.48 9.12 -32.33
C ALA A 12 8.34 9.08 -31.06
N ALA A 13 9.55 9.60 -31.14
CA ALA A 13 10.44 9.63 -29.98
C ALA A 13 9.88 10.50 -28.84
N ALA A 14 9.29 11.64 -29.18
CA ALA A 14 8.72 12.52 -28.16
C ALA A 14 7.56 11.88 -27.41
N LEU A 15 6.69 11.18 -28.09
CA LEU A 15 5.58 10.47 -27.45
C LEU A 15 6.06 9.40 -26.50
N PHE A 16 7.10 8.70 -26.87
CA PHE A 16 7.67 7.64 -26.02
C PHE A 16 8.20 8.19 -24.70
N ALA A 17 8.88 9.32 -24.76
CA ALA A 17 9.43 9.95 -23.55
C ALA A 17 8.34 10.38 -22.58
N LEU A 18 7.23 10.92 -23.07
CA LEU A 18 6.11 11.33 -22.24
C LEU A 18 5.47 10.16 -21.51
N SER A 19 5.33 9.01 -22.15
CA SER A 19 4.76 7.82 -21.52
C SER A 19 5.61 7.33 -20.36
N ALA A 20 6.92 7.31 -20.50
CA ALA A 20 7.82 6.91 -19.45
C ALA A 20 7.73 7.83 -18.23
N ALA A 21 7.63 9.13 -18.43
CA ALA A 21 7.50 10.09 -17.34
C ALA A 21 6.21 9.89 -16.56
N SER A 22 5.10 9.61 -17.25
CA SER A 22 3.81 9.37 -16.59
C SER A 22 3.85 8.13 -15.69
N CYS A 23 4.47 7.05 -16.12
CA CYS A 23 4.60 5.84 -15.31
C CYS A 23 5.41 6.08 -14.05
N ALA A 24 6.47 6.84 -14.11
CA ALA A 24 7.31 7.15 -12.96
C ALA A 24 6.53 7.90 -11.88
N HIS A 25 5.65 8.81 -12.26
CA HIS A 25 4.83 9.56 -11.31
C HIS A 25 3.80 8.71 -10.57
N GLY A 26 3.23 7.70 -11.20
CA GLY A 26 2.21 6.85 -10.60
C GLY A 26 2.71 5.97 -9.47
N LEU A 27 4.03 5.81 -9.32
CA LEU A 27 4.62 4.92 -8.31
C LEU A 27 5.04 5.63 -7.03
N GLY A 28 4.96 6.96 -6.98
CA GLY A 28 5.47 7.74 -5.86
C GLY A 28 4.41 8.14 -4.85
N GLY A 29 4.10 7.32 -3.88
CA GLY A 29 3.32 7.71 -2.72
C GLY A 29 4.23 8.15 -1.59
N GLU A 30 3.78 9.09 -0.78
CA GLU A 30 4.48 9.49 0.43
C GLU A 30 4.48 8.32 1.43
N ALA A 31 5.60 8.13 2.12
CA ALA A 31 5.71 7.11 3.16
C ALA A 31 5.16 7.68 4.47
N ILE A 32 4.18 6.99 5.03
CA ILE A 32 3.46 7.43 6.22
C ILE A 32 3.69 6.42 7.35
N ALA A 33 4.02 6.91 8.53
CA ALA A 33 4.19 6.06 9.70
C ALA A 33 2.87 5.31 10.00
N PHE A 34 2.97 4.00 10.15
CA PHE A 34 1.81 3.14 10.27
C PHE A 34 2.01 2.16 11.43
N ARG A 35 0.99 2.04 12.25
CA ARG A 35 1.02 1.16 13.42
C ARG A 35 -0.29 0.39 13.54
N VAL A 36 -0.20 -0.86 13.98
CA VAL A 36 -1.37 -1.69 14.22
C VAL A 36 -1.38 -2.11 15.67
N GLU A 37 -2.51 -1.90 16.33
CA GLU A 37 -2.77 -2.41 17.66
C GLU A 37 -3.80 -3.52 17.57
N CYS A 38 -3.48 -4.66 18.14
CA CYS A 38 -4.33 -5.85 18.06
C CYS A 38 -4.34 -6.58 19.40
N ASN A 39 -5.49 -7.12 19.74
CA ASN A 39 -5.65 -7.90 20.98
C ASN A 39 -5.07 -9.31 20.87
N VAL A 40 -4.65 -9.74 19.69
CA VAL A 40 -4.08 -11.07 19.45
C VAL A 40 -2.66 -10.92 18.93
N PRO A 41 -1.63 -11.08 19.77
CA PRO A 41 -0.25 -10.75 19.41
C PRO A 41 0.35 -11.58 18.28
N ASP A 42 -0.08 -12.82 18.12
CA ASP A 42 0.45 -13.73 17.11
C ASP A 42 -0.37 -13.74 15.81
N ALA A 43 -1.31 -12.82 15.67
CA ALA A 43 -2.05 -12.66 14.43
C ALA A 43 -1.15 -12.12 13.31
N THR A 44 -1.51 -12.42 12.08
CA THR A 44 -0.79 -11.96 10.90
C THR A 44 -1.47 -10.74 10.28
N LEU A 45 -0.66 -9.82 9.78
CA LEU A 45 -1.12 -8.60 9.14
C LEU A 45 -0.97 -8.72 7.63
N TRP A 46 -2.03 -8.37 6.93
CA TRP A 46 -2.10 -8.35 5.47
C TRP A 46 -2.46 -6.93 5.02
N VAL A 47 -1.71 -6.42 4.08
CA VAL A 47 -1.97 -5.11 3.47
C VAL A 47 -2.11 -5.31 1.97
N ASP A 48 -3.24 -4.90 1.43
CA ASP A 48 -3.57 -5.05 0.00
C ASP A 48 -3.37 -6.49 -0.47
N ASP A 49 -3.85 -7.44 0.33
CA ASP A 49 -3.79 -8.87 0.08
C ASP A 49 -2.37 -9.47 0.11
N VAL A 50 -1.41 -8.74 0.63
CA VAL A 50 -0.02 -9.21 0.78
C VAL A 50 0.31 -9.37 2.26
N LEU A 51 0.84 -10.53 2.63
CA LEU A 51 1.31 -10.78 3.99
C LEU A 51 2.54 -9.92 4.26
N VAL A 52 2.45 -9.05 5.27
CA VAL A 52 3.54 -8.13 5.62
C VAL A 52 4.19 -8.43 6.96
N GLY A 53 3.69 -9.42 7.69
CA GLY A 53 4.29 -9.87 8.94
C GLY A 53 3.26 -10.13 10.02
N LYS A 54 3.74 -10.21 11.27
CA LYS A 54 2.86 -10.34 12.43
C LYS A 54 2.49 -8.96 12.94
N VAL A 55 1.36 -8.87 13.63
CA VAL A 55 0.91 -7.59 14.21
C VAL A 55 1.92 -7.03 15.20
N THR A 56 2.70 -7.89 15.87
CA THR A 56 3.74 -7.44 16.78
C THR A 56 4.87 -6.70 16.09
N ASP A 57 5.14 -6.99 14.82
CA ASP A 57 6.15 -6.28 14.03
C ASP A 57 5.69 -4.86 13.70
N TRP A 58 4.40 -4.59 13.78
CA TRP A 58 3.78 -3.32 13.42
C TRP A 58 3.24 -2.55 14.61
N LYS A 59 3.55 -2.99 15.81
CA LYS A 59 3.05 -2.38 17.04
C LYS A 59 3.77 -1.10 17.41
N SER A 60 5.05 -0.99 17.08
CA SER A 60 5.85 0.18 17.39
C SER A 60 6.02 1.09 16.17
N ASP A 61 6.48 2.31 16.41
CA ASP A 61 6.80 3.24 15.35
C ASP A 61 7.99 2.74 14.54
N GLY A 62 8.07 3.12 13.28
CA GLY A 62 9.17 2.75 12.40
C GLY A 62 8.76 2.00 11.16
N LYS A 63 7.60 1.41 11.13
CA LYS A 63 7.05 0.85 9.91
C LYS A 63 6.28 1.92 9.14
N GLN A 64 6.25 1.80 7.84
CA GLN A 64 5.63 2.80 6.97
C GLN A 64 4.74 2.14 5.93
N ILE A 65 3.72 2.87 5.53
CA ILE A 65 2.81 2.52 4.44
C ILE A 65 2.73 3.72 3.51
N ARG A 66 2.42 3.49 2.25
CA ARG A 66 2.28 4.60 1.31
C ARG A 66 0.94 5.31 1.51
N ALA A 67 0.92 6.62 1.26
CA ALA A 67 -0.33 7.37 1.26
C ALA A 67 -1.28 6.80 0.21
N GLY A 68 -2.58 6.84 0.48
CA GLY A 68 -3.61 6.33 -0.40
C GLY A 68 -4.54 5.35 0.30
N PHE A 69 -5.38 4.67 -0.48
CA PHE A 69 -6.29 3.66 0.06
C PHE A 69 -5.61 2.32 0.19
N HIS A 70 -5.82 1.68 1.33
CA HIS A 70 -5.28 0.34 1.60
C HIS A 70 -6.32 -0.54 2.26
N ARG A 71 -6.24 -1.83 1.98
CA ARG A 71 -7.05 -2.85 2.64
C ARG A 71 -6.21 -3.51 3.71
N ILE A 72 -6.65 -3.38 4.94
CA ILE A 72 -5.97 -3.96 6.09
C ILE A 72 -6.76 -5.20 6.53
N GLU A 73 -6.06 -6.30 6.68
CA GLU A 73 -6.66 -7.53 7.16
C GLU A 73 -5.76 -8.14 8.24
N VAL A 74 -6.36 -8.60 9.32
CA VAL A 74 -5.66 -9.29 10.40
C VAL A 74 -6.27 -10.66 10.55
N ARG A 75 -5.44 -11.71 10.48
CA ARG A 75 -5.87 -13.10 10.49
C ARG A 75 -5.23 -13.89 11.62
N HIS A 76 -6.02 -14.79 12.18
CA HIS A 76 -5.56 -15.79 13.13
C HIS A 76 -6.47 -17.02 13.03
N PRO A 77 -5.92 -18.26 13.11
CA PRO A 77 -6.73 -19.47 12.92
C PRO A 77 -7.89 -19.62 13.89
N ASN A 78 -7.79 -19.08 15.09
CA ASN A 78 -8.79 -19.24 16.15
C ASN A 78 -9.71 -18.03 16.31
N TYR A 79 -9.63 -17.07 15.39
CA TYR A 79 -10.40 -15.83 15.46
C TYR A 79 -11.03 -15.50 14.12
N TYR A 80 -12.11 -14.75 14.16
CA TYR A 80 -12.64 -14.15 12.93
C TYR A 80 -11.66 -13.11 12.42
N SER A 81 -11.46 -13.08 11.11
CA SER A 81 -10.59 -12.10 10.49
C SER A 81 -11.14 -10.68 10.67
N PHE A 82 -10.25 -9.76 10.96
CA PHE A 82 -10.55 -8.34 10.99
C PHE A 82 -10.26 -7.75 9.62
N PHE A 83 -11.13 -6.86 9.16
CA PHE A 83 -11.03 -6.30 7.82
C PHE A 83 -11.40 -4.82 7.86
N GLN A 84 -10.55 -3.98 7.31
CA GLN A 84 -10.82 -2.54 7.26
C GLN A 84 -10.16 -1.91 6.04
N GLU A 85 -10.88 -1.05 5.34
CA GLU A 85 -10.31 -0.17 4.34
C GLU A 85 -9.90 1.13 5.02
N VAL A 86 -8.70 1.60 4.72
CA VAL A 86 -8.12 2.78 5.34
C VAL A 86 -7.64 3.74 4.26
N GLU A 87 -8.04 5.00 4.38
CA GLU A 87 -7.43 6.07 3.60
C GLU A 87 -6.30 6.68 4.42
N VAL A 88 -5.08 6.58 3.91
CA VAL A 88 -3.89 7.10 4.58
C VAL A 88 -3.56 8.47 3.98
N PRO A 89 -3.79 9.55 4.71
CA PRO A 89 -3.48 10.89 4.20
C PRO A 89 -1.98 11.17 4.27
N GLY A 90 -1.48 12.00 3.34
CA GLY A 90 -0.10 12.44 3.41
C GLY A 90 0.17 13.31 4.63
N GLY A 91 1.38 13.26 5.15
CA GLY A 91 1.85 14.15 6.21
C GLY A 91 1.44 13.77 7.64
N SER A 92 0.80 12.61 7.85
CA SER A 92 0.38 12.19 9.18
C SER A 92 0.80 10.75 9.46
N HIS A 93 0.53 10.29 10.67
CA HIS A 93 0.68 8.88 11.00
C HIS A 93 -0.71 8.25 11.19
N VAL A 94 -0.79 6.94 11.02
CA VAL A 94 -2.05 6.21 11.12
C VAL A 94 -1.89 5.03 12.07
N VAL A 95 -2.89 4.86 12.94
CA VAL A 95 -2.98 3.70 13.84
C VAL A 95 -4.26 2.96 13.53
N VAL A 96 -4.14 1.67 13.28
CA VAL A 96 -5.30 0.79 13.08
C VAL A 96 -5.49 -0.06 14.34
N ASN A 97 -6.69 -0.01 14.89
CA ASN A 97 -7.06 -0.83 16.04
C ASN A 97 -7.84 -2.05 15.55
N ALA A 98 -7.21 -3.20 15.61
CA ALA A 98 -7.80 -4.46 15.18
C ALA A 98 -8.18 -5.29 16.39
N LYS A 99 -9.48 -5.39 16.64
CA LYS A 99 -9.99 -6.21 17.73
C LYS A 99 -10.62 -7.47 17.15
N LEU A 100 -9.94 -8.59 17.31
CA LEU A 100 -10.41 -9.87 16.80
C LEU A 100 -11.33 -10.53 17.83
N ARG A 101 -12.34 -11.24 17.32
CA ARG A 101 -13.27 -12.03 18.12
C ARG A 101 -12.98 -13.50 17.91
N GLU A 102 -13.02 -14.27 19.01
CA GLU A 102 -12.82 -15.70 18.97
C GLU A 102 -13.90 -16.38 18.12
N LEU A 103 -13.47 -17.43 17.41
CA LEU A 103 -14.41 -18.32 16.75
C LEU A 103 -15.20 -19.09 17.80
N ILE A 104 -16.51 -19.08 17.66
CA ILE A 104 -17.43 -19.83 18.53
C ILE A 104 -17.91 -21.04 17.75
N GLU A 105 -17.70 -22.21 18.30
CA GLU A 105 -18.17 -23.45 17.68
C GLU A 105 -19.42 -23.97 18.33
#